data_6ed21a88820e95ba2ea465ad1ccbc113
#
_entry.id   6ed21a88820e95ba2ea465ad1ccbc113
#
_cell.length_a   1.000
_cell.length_b   1.000
_cell.length_c   1.000
_cell.angle_alpha   90.00
_cell.angle_beta   90.00
_cell.angle_gamma   90.00
#
_symmetry.space_group_name_H-M   'P 1'
#
loop_
_entity.id
_entity.type
_entity.pdbx_description
1 polymer ?
#
loop_
_entity_poly.entity_id
_entity_poly.type
_entity_poly.pdbx_seq_one_letter_code
_entity_poly.pdbx_strand_id
1 'polypeptide(L)'
;QYYSAGKDPNTGKELLPNPFFQEVLAALAKAYAGKWDIQITEVKTGSTYATEGFDFYIFEHTMPETLPTDGVVLLSDIQTAPKNSGLQIDGIVDMSRKSVFLAADTTNPILQNTEPTNITVSRYTKVTYDANMYTSLLSYAGDPMLLVRNDSEAKVAVMCFSLHYSNLPTLIEFPLMMYNMLEYFIPATVKGNSFETQQKFTLNCRGDKLSV
;
A
#
# COMPACT_ATOMS: atom_id res chain seq x y z
N GLN A 1 2.50 -5.78 -9.77
CA GLN A 1 3.87 -5.37 -10.13
C GLN A 1 4.55 -4.71 -8.92
N TYR A 2 5.78 -5.14 -8.61
CA TYR A 2 6.61 -4.58 -7.55
C TYR A 2 7.87 -3.95 -8.13
N TYR A 3 8.06 -2.65 -7.90
CA TYR A 3 9.20 -1.88 -8.34
C TYR A 3 9.89 -1.25 -7.13
N SER A 4 11.17 -1.58 -6.92
CA SER A 4 11.99 -1.03 -5.86
C SER A 4 13.31 -0.52 -6.44
N ALA A 5 13.57 0.75 -6.29
CA ALA A 5 14.83 1.39 -6.63
C ALA A 5 14.95 2.68 -5.83
N GLY A 6 16.15 3.06 -5.48
CA GLY A 6 16.36 4.33 -4.78
C GLY A 6 17.69 4.38 -4.09
N LYS A 7 17.96 5.54 -3.51
CA LYS A 7 19.15 5.76 -2.71
C LYS A 7 18.76 6.33 -1.37
N ASP A 8 19.43 5.89 -0.33
CA ASP A 8 19.33 6.52 0.98
C ASP A 8 19.73 7.99 0.85
N PRO A 9 18.83 8.94 1.14
CA PRO A 9 19.11 10.36 0.91
C PRO A 9 20.21 10.93 1.81
N ASN A 10 20.55 10.27 2.93
CA ASN A 10 21.63 10.72 3.81
C ASN A 10 22.99 10.14 3.42
N THR A 11 23.02 8.90 2.95
CA THR A 11 24.27 8.18 2.66
C THR A 11 24.57 8.05 1.17
N GLY A 12 23.58 8.30 0.29
CA GLY A 12 23.66 8.10 -1.14
C GLY A 12 23.81 6.64 -1.58
N LYS A 13 23.77 5.68 -0.64
CA LYS A 13 23.87 4.26 -0.94
C LYS A 13 22.56 3.75 -1.56
N GLU A 14 22.67 2.80 -2.47
CA GLU A 14 21.50 2.12 -3.02
C GLU A 14 20.73 1.41 -1.91
N LEU A 15 19.40 1.57 -1.93
CA LEU A 15 18.48 0.85 -1.08
C LEU A 15 18.15 -0.48 -1.78
N LEU A 16 18.31 -1.56 -1.04
CA LEU A 16 17.93 -2.88 -1.52
C LEU A 16 16.41 -3.06 -1.40
N PRO A 17 15.78 -3.83 -2.32
CA PRO A 17 14.39 -4.22 -2.16
C PRO A 17 14.15 -4.89 -0.81
N ASN A 18 13.03 -4.56 -0.17
CA ASN A 18 12.67 -5.20 1.08
C ASN A 18 11.98 -6.54 0.78
N PRO A 19 12.57 -7.68 1.19
CA PRO A 19 12.01 -9.00 0.89
C PRO A 19 10.63 -9.23 1.50
N PHE A 20 10.26 -8.48 2.54
CA PHE A 20 9.00 -8.68 3.26
C PHE A 20 7.76 -8.43 2.41
N PHE A 21 7.79 -7.52 1.43
CA PHE A 21 6.67 -7.39 0.49
C PHE A 21 6.44 -8.67 -0.30
N GLN A 22 7.50 -9.27 -0.83
CA GLN A 22 7.41 -10.52 -1.59
C GLN A 22 6.97 -11.67 -0.69
N GLU A 23 7.55 -11.79 0.50
CA GLU A 23 7.22 -12.85 1.46
C GLU A 23 5.77 -12.77 1.92
N VAL A 24 5.28 -11.58 2.25
CA VAL A 24 3.87 -11.37 2.65
C VAL A 24 2.93 -11.71 1.50
N LEU A 25 3.18 -11.22 0.30
CA LEU A 25 2.32 -11.51 -0.85
C LEU A 25 2.33 -13.00 -1.22
N ALA A 26 3.48 -13.66 -1.14
CA ALA A 26 3.58 -15.10 -1.35
C ALA A 26 2.83 -15.91 -0.27
N ALA A 27 2.91 -15.48 0.99
CA ALA A 27 2.16 -16.09 2.08
C ALA A 27 0.64 -15.91 1.90
N LEU A 28 0.18 -14.72 1.51
CA LEU A 28 -1.22 -14.44 1.21
C LEU A 28 -1.71 -15.23 -0.01
N ALA A 29 -0.91 -15.36 -1.08
CA ALA A 29 -1.21 -16.19 -2.23
C ALA A 29 -1.47 -17.65 -1.84
N LYS A 30 -0.62 -18.19 -0.97
CA LYS A 30 -0.77 -19.57 -0.46
C LYS A 30 -1.98 -19.72 0.45
N ALA A 31 -2.18 -18.79 1.39
CA ALA A 31 -3.26 -18.86 2.38
C ALA A 31 -4.65 -18.65 1.77
N TYR A 32 -4.74 -17.87 0.72
CA TYR A 32 -6.00 -17.44 0.10
C TYR A 32 -6.10 -17.78 -1.38
N ALA A 33 -5.48 -18.88 -1.82
CA ALA A 33 -5.46 -19.34 -3.22
C ALA A 33 -6.85 -19.53 -3.86
N GLY A 34 -7.90 -19.76 -3.04
CA GLY A 34 -9.30 -19.82 -3.51
C GLY A 34 -9.99 -18.46 -3.65
N LYS A 35 -9.31 -17.37 -3.23
CA LYS A 35 -9.86 -16.01 -3.22
C LYS A 35 -9.12 -15.09 -4.19
N TRP A 36 -7.80 -15.19 -4.23
CA TRP A 36 -6.93 -14.41 -5.12
C TRP A 36 -5.91 -15.32 -5.79
N ASP A 37 -5.66 -15.08 -7.07
CA ASP A 37 -4.50 -15.60 -7.79
C ASP A 37 -3.42 -14.50 -7.80
N ILE A 38 -2.52 -14.55 -6.81
CA ILE A 38 -1.48 -13.53 -6.66
C ILE A 38 -0.23 -13.98 -7.40
N GLN A 39 0.09 -13.28 -8.48
CA GLN A 39 1.33 -13.44 -9.25
C GLN A 39 2.18 -12.18 -9.09
N ILE A 40 3.43 -12.35 -8.66
CA ILE A 40 4.34 -11.23 -8.40
C ILE A 40 5.27 -11.06 -9.59
N THR A 41 5.24 -9.88 -10.22
CA THR A 41 6.21 -9.46 -11.22
C THR A 41 7.12 -8.41 -10.62
N GLU A 42 8.36 -8.77 -10.33
CA GLU A 42 9.37 -7.85 -9.85
C GLU A 42 10.00 -7.09 -11.03
N VAL A 43 10.09 -5.78 -10.91
CA VAL A 43 10.74 -4.91 -11.89
C VAL A 43 12.14 -4.56 -11.39
N LYS A 44 13.15 -4.97 -12.13
CA LYS A 44 14.55 -4.71 -11.76
C LYS A 44 14.89 -3.22 -11.84
N THR A 45 15.79 -2.78 -10.96
CA THR A 45 16.33 -1.42 -10.97
C THR A 45 16.82 -1.03 -12.37
N GLY A 46 16.42 0.16 -12.83
CA GLY A 46 16.77 0.67 -14.15
C GLY A 46 15.88 0.20 -15.31
N SER A 47 14.94 -0.71 -15.05
CA SER A 47 13.92 -1.11 -16.04
C SER A 47 12.71 -0.19 -15.97
N THR A 48 12.00 -0.05 -17.09
CA THR A 48 10.71 0.62 -17.11
C THR A 48 9.65 -0.26 -16.47
N TYR A 49 8.77 0.33 -15.68
CA TYR A 49 7.57 -0.33 -15.16
C TYR A 49 6.38 -0.13 -16.11
N ALA A 50 5.44 -1.04 -16.09
CA ALA A 50 4.19 -0.88 -16.80
C ALA A 50 3.28 0.11 -16.05
N THR A 51 2.55 0.93 -16.79
CA THR A 51 1.57 1.90 -16.27
C THR A 51 0.15 1.36 -16.28
N GLU A 52 -0.06 0.17 -16.86
CA GLU A 52 -1.34 -0.51 -16.99
C GLU A 52 -1.15 -2.04 -17.01
N GLY A 53 -2.24 -2.78 -16.81
CA GLY A 53 -2.27 -4.24 -16.92
C GLY A 53 -1.98 -5.00 -15.62
N PHE A 54 -1.91 -4.33 -14.48
CA PHE A 54 -1.76 -4.95 -13.17
C PHE A 54 -2.88 -4.53 -12.21
N ASP A 55 -3.32 -5.46 -11.37
CA ASP A 55 -4.32 -5.17 -10.33
C ASP A 55 -3.73 -4.41 -9.15
N PHE A 56 -2.42 -4.56 -8.91
CA PHE A 56 -1.73 -3.96 -7.78
C PHE A 56 -0.31 -3.57 -8.18
N TYR A 57 0.03 -2.31 -7.94
CA TYR A 57 1.36 -1.73 -8.15
C TYR A 57 1.98 -1.38 -6.81
N ILE A 58 3.21 -1.80 -6.57
CA ILE A 58 3.99 -1.41 -5.40
C ILE A 58 5.22 -0.66 -5.89
N PHE A 59 5.35 0.57 -5.46
CA PHE A 59 6.55 1.39 -5.67
C PHE A 59 7.21 1.63 -4.32
N GLU A 60 8.44 1.17 -4.18
CA GLU A 60 9.23 1.33 -2.96
C GLU A 60 10.49 2.14 -3.25
N HIS A 61 10.76 3.19 -2.48
CA HIS A 61 11.86 4.15 -2.59
C HIS A 61 11.89 4.95 -3.90
N THR A 62 11.18 4.55 -4.90
CA THR A 62 11.08 5.23 -6.20
C THR A 62 9.61 5.38 -6.55
N MET A 63 9.30 6.52 -7.15
CA MET A 63 7.92 6.88 -7.43
C MET A 63 7.71 7.02 -8.93
N PRO A 64 6.54 6.64 -9.45
CA PRO A 64 6.19 6.92 -10.84
C PRO A 64 6.04 8.42 -11.05
N GLU A 65 6.26 8.90 -12.26
CA GLU A 65 6.01 10.31 -12.62
C GLU A 65 4.52 10.66 -12.49
N THR A 66 3.66 9.71 -12.88
CA THR A 66 2.21 9.75 -12.71
C THR A 66 1.72 8.41 -12.16
N LEU A 67 0.68 8.42 -11.33
CA LEU A 67 0.08 7.19 -10.81
C LEU A 67 -0.52 6.36 -11.95
N PRO A 68 -0.34 5.03 -11.94
CA PRO A 68 -1.18 4.12 -12.73
C PRO A 68 -2.66 4.33 -12.44
N THR A 69 -3.51 4.17 -13.46
CA THR A 69 -4.95 4.48 -13.37
C THR A 69 -5.84 3.24 -13.37
N ASP A 70 -5.30 2.07 -13.67
CA ASP A 70 -6.07 0.83 -13.85
C ASP A 70 -6.02 -0.15 -12.67
N GLY A 71 -5.28 0.16 -11.63
CA GLY A 71 -5.12 -0.73 -10.47
C GLY A 71 -5.04 0.01 -9.15
N VAL A 72 -4.67 -0.74 -8.12
CA VAL A 72 -4.35 -0.20 -6.80
C VAL A 72 -2.88 0.17 -6.77
N VAL A 73 -2.52 1.31 -6.20
CA VAL A 73 -1.14 1.76 -6.07
C VAL A 73 -0.76 1.86 -4.59
N LEU A 74 0.29 1.14 -4.20
CA LEU A 74 0.96 1.30 -2.92
C LEU A 74 2.29 2.02 -3.14
N LEU A 75 2.42 3.22 -2.57
CA LEU A 75 3.66 3.96 -2.49
C LEU A 75 4.28 3.73 -1.12
N SER A 76 5.52 3.26 -1.05
CA SER A 76 6.27 3.03 0.19
C SER A 76 7.56 3.84 0.18
N ASP A 77 7.84 4.54 1.28
CA ASP A 77 8.97 5.47 1.38
C ASP A 77 8.94 6.54 0.28
N ILE A 78 7.82 7.26 0.21
CA ILE A 78 7.60 8.28 -0.81
C ILE A 78 8.64 9.39 -0.70
N GLN A 79 9.46 9.57 -1.73
CA GLN A 79 10.52 10.60 -1.78
C GLN A 79 10.20 11.72 -2.78
N THR A 80 9.35 11.45 -3.74
CA THR A 80 8.84 12.42 -4.71
C THR A 80 7.35 12.18 -4.93
N ALA A 81 6.57 13.25 -5.08
CA ALA A 81 5.14 13.12 -5.31
C ALA A 81 4.85 12.92 -6.81
N PRO A 82 4.08 11.89 -7.20
CA PRO A 82 3.56 11.78 -8.55
C PRO A 82 2.69 12.99 -8.92
N LYS A 83 2.75 13.45 -10.18
CA LYS A 83 2.08 14.69 -10.64
C LYS A 83 0.57 14.72 -10.39
N ASN A 84 -0.10 13.57 -10.50
CA ASN A 84 -1.56 13.44 -10.35
C ASN A 84 -1.97 12.91 -8.97
N SER A 85 -1.06 12.93 -7.98
CA SER A 85 -1.33 12.34 -6.66
C SER A 85 -2.08 13.26 -5.71
N GLY A 86 -1.98 14.58 -5.85
CA GLY A 86 -2.47 15.52 -4.83
C GLY A 86 -1.63 15.57 -3.55
N LEU A 87 -0.39 15.09 -3.63
CA LEU A 87 0.57 15.05 -2.53
C LEU A 87 1.68 16.08 -2.74
N GLN A 88 2.23 16.58 -1.64
CA GLN A 88 3.42 17.43 -1.62
C GLN A 88 4.43 16.87 -0.60
N ILE A 89 5.69 16.78 -0.99
CA ILE A 89 6.77 16.35 -0.11
C ILE A 89 7.38 17.56 0.56
N ASP A 90 7.33 17.60 1.90
CA ASP A 90 7.81 18.72 2.70
C ASP A 90 9.21 18.45 3.30
N GLY A 91 9.70 17.22 3.18
CA GLY A 91 11.04 16.85 3.63
C GLY A 91 11.08 15.51 4.36
N ILE A 92 12.24 15.18 4.90
CA ILE A 92 12.48 13.93 5.63
C ILE A 92 12.71 14.27 7.10
N VAL A 93 12.04 13.52 7.98
CA VAL A 93 12.23 13.58 9.43
C VAL A 93 13.01 12.34 9.83
N ASP A 94 14.22 12.53 10.33
CA ASP A 94 15.10 11.46 10.83
C ASP A 94 15.14 11.51 12.35
N MET A 95 14.64 10.43 12.95
CA MET A 95 14.58 10.22 14.40
C MET A 95 15.51 9.10 14.82
N SER A 96 16.67 8.95 14.15
CA SER A 96 17.61 7.84 14.22
C SER A 96 18.06 7.44 15.64
N ARG A 97 17.77 8.27 16.64
CA ARG A 97 18.01 7.99 18.06
C ARG A 97 16.76 7.69 18.87
N LYS A 98 15.56 7.77 18.26
CA LYS A 98 14.26 7.49 18.89
C LYS A 98 13.31 6.96 17.86
N SER A 99 12.77 5.77 18.10
CA SER A 99 11.59 5.33 17.40
C SER A 99 10.36 5.90 18.10
N VAL A 100 9.36 6.27 17.31
CA VAL A 100 8.09 6.83 17.81
C VAL A 100 6.95 5.90 17.52
N PHE A 101 6.01 5.80 18.46
CA PHE A 101 4.78 5.05 18.29
C PHE A 101 3.79 5.88 17.50
N LEU A 102 2.99 5.22 16.67
CA LEU A 102 2.02 5.85 15.81
C LEU A 102 0.65 5.95 16.50
N ALA A 103 -0.05 7.03 16.24
CA ALA A 103 -1.48 7.13 16.50
C ALA A 103 -2.25 6.54 15.31
N ALA A 104 -3.41 5.94 15.56
CA ALA A 104 -4.17 5.23 14.55
C ALA A 104 -5.65 5.60 14.57
N ASP A 105 -6.26 5.73 13.38
CA ASP A 105 -7.71 5.65 13.19
C ASP A 105 -8.10 4.20 12.87
N THR A 106 -8.51 3.47 13.91
CA THR A 106 -8.84 2.04 13.79
C THR A 106 -10.23 1.79 13.22
N THR A 107 -10.97 2.80 12.84
CA THR A 107 -12.32 2.65 12.23
C THR A 107 -12.24 2.17 10.78
N ASN A 108 -11.11 2.41 10.10
CA ASN A 108 -10.93 1.99 8.72
C ASN A 108 -10.67 0.48 8.61
N PRO A 109 -11.31 -0.23 7.66
CA PRO A 109 -11.11 -1.67 7.46
C PRO A 109 -9.65 -2.11 7.27
N ILE A 110 -8.77 -1.26 6.73
CA ILE A 110 -7.35 -1.57 6.54
C ILE A 110 -6.64 -1.84 7.88
N LEU A 111 -7.08 -1.20 8.96
CA LEU A 111 -6.52 -1.40 10.30
C LEU A 111 -7.32 -2.39 11.16
N GLN A 112 -8.32 -3.06 10.60
CA GLN A 112 -9.13 -4.02 11.34
C GLN A 112 -8.28 -5.18 11.85
N ASN A 113 -8.49 -5.58 13.11
CA ASN A 113 -7.76 -6.65 13.80
C ASN A 113 -6.24 -6.43 13.89
N THR A 114 -5.78 -5.19 13.81
CA THR A 114 -4.38 -4.81 14.06
C THR A 114 -4.25 -4.01 15.34
N GLU A 115 -3.03 -3.97 15.90
CA GLU A 115 -2.63 -3.10 17.01
C GLU A 115 -1.59 -2.08 16.52
N PRO A 116 -2.01 -1.07 15.73
CA PRO A 116 -1.07 -0.17 15.04
C PRO A 116 -0.20 0.64 16.01
N THR A 117 -0.59 0.77 17.27
CA THR A 117 0.20 1.43 18.31
C THR A 117 1.51 0.69 18.64
N ASN A 118 1.65 -0.59 18.22
CA ASN A 118 2.89 -1.33 18.32
C ASN A 118 3.91 -0.95 17.23
N ILE A 119 3.45 -0.27 16.17
CA ILE A 119 4.31 0.14 15.06
C ILE A 119 5.17 1.32 15.51
N THR A 120 6.48 1.18 15.34
CA THR A 120 7.45 2.25 15.59
C THR A 120 8.17 2.61 14.31
N VAL A 121 8.44 3.91 14.14
CA VAL A 121 9.12 4.48 12.99
C VAL A 121 10.28 5.34 13.47
N SER A 122 11.45 5.20 12.86
CA SER A 122 12.63 6.00 13.16
C SER A 122 12.93 7.05 12.10
N ARG A 123 12.32 6.95 10.92
CA ARG A 123 12.47 7.90 9.83
C ARG A 123 11.26 7.87 8.92
N TYR A 124 10.78 9.04 8.51
CA TYR A 124 9.65 9.17 7.60
C TYR A 124 9.75 10.41 6.72
N THR A 125 9.00 10.43 5.66
CA THR A 125 8.82 11.59 4.78
C THR A 125 7.60 12.38 5.25
N LYS A 126 7.79 13.67 5.51
CA LYS A 126 6.70 14.59 5.82
C LYS A 126 5.95 14.93 4.54
N VAL A 127 4.63 14.71 4.56
CA VAL A 127 3.77 14.86 3.39
C VAL A 127 2.58 15.76 3.72
N THR A 128 2.37 16.76 2.89
CA THR A 128 1.09 17.51 2.84
C THR A 128 0.19 16.84 1.78
N TYR A 129 -1.08 16.71 2.07
CA TYR A 129 -2.06 16.04 1.22
C TYR A 129 -3.40 16.78 1.19
N ASP A 130 -4.18 16.57 0.12
CA ASP A 130 -5.55 17.06 0.05
C ASP A 130 -6.49 16.15 0.87
N ALA A 131 -7.05 16.69 1.95
CA ALA A 131 -7.97 15.99 2.85
C ALA A 131 -9.31 15.60 2.19
N ASN A 132 -9.65 16.17 1.03
CA ASN A 132 -10.80 15.73 0.25
C ASN A 132 -10.50 14.46 -0.56
N MET A 133 -9.23 14.17 -0.82
CA MET A 133 -8.79 13.00 -1.60
C MET A 133 -8.32 11.86 -0.70
N TYR A 134 -7.65 12.17 0.41
CA TYR A 134 -6.99 11.19 1.27
C TYR A 134 -7.52 11.21 2.70
N THR A 135 -7.56 10.01 3.28
CA THR A 135 -7.77 9.82 4.73
C THR A 135 -6.46 9.36 5.36
N SER A 136 -6.05 9.99 6.46
CA SER A 136 -4.89 9.56 7.24
C SER A 136 -5.30 8.49 8.24
N LEU A 137 -4.75 7.28 8.10
CA LEU A 137 -5.05 6.15 8.97
C LEU A 137 -4.04 6.01 10.11
N LEU A 138 -2.78 6.33 9.86
CA LEU A 138 -1.71 6.35 10.84
C LEU A 138 -1.06 7.73 10.83
N SER A 139 -0.70 8.24 12.01
CA SER A 139 -0.07 9.54 12.15
C SER A 139 0.91 9.59 13.33
N TYR A 140 1.83 10.55 13.28
CA TYR A 140 2.70 10.91 14.39
C TYR A 140 2.81 12.43 14.47
N ALA A 141 2.48 13.00 15.64
CA ALA A 141 2.52 14.46 15.89
C ALA A 141 1.77 15.31 14.84
N GLY A 142 0.73 14.74 14.22
CA GLY A 142 -0.04 15.36 13.16
C GLY A 142 0.46 15.13 11.74
N ASP A 143 1.68 14.58 11.58
CA ASP A 143 2.19 14.17 10.26
C ASP A 143 1.60 12.82 9.87
N PRO A 144 1.13 12.63 8.62
CA PRO A 144 0.59 11.36 8.17
C PRO A 144 1.68 10.30 8.00
N MET A 145 1.37 9.05 8.39
CA MET A 145 2.25 7.90 8.21
C MET A 145 1.68 6.88 7.23
N LEU A 146 0.35 6.76 7.19
CA LEU A 146 -0.38 5.96 6.19
C LEU A 146 -1.58 6.76 5.70
N LEU A 147 -1.57 7.10 4.44
CA LEU A 147 -2.67 7.76 3.74
C LEU A 147 -3.38 6.77 2.82
N VAL A 148 -4.68 6.91 2.67
CA VAL A 148 -5.49 6.08 1.77
C VAL A 148 -6.44 6.96 0.96
N ARG A 149 -6.48 6.70 -0.34
CA ARG A 149 -7.48 7.21 -1.28
C ARG A 149 -8.20 6.02 -1.93
N ASN A 150 -9.53 6.03 -1.93
CA ASN A 150 -10.34 5.01 -2.56
C ASN A 150 -11.60 5.64 -3.12
N ASP A 151 -11.48 6.23 -4.29
CA ASP A 151 -12.58 6.85 -5.02
C ASP A 151 -12.69 6.28 -6.45
N SER A 152 -13.54 6.87 -7.26
CA SER A 152 -13.74 6.45 -8.65
C SER A 152 -12.55 6.75 -9.57
N GLU A 153 -11.66 7.64 -9.16
CA GLU A 153 -10.52 8.07 -9.98
C GLU A 153 -9.25 7.31 -9.62
N ALA A 154 -9.05 6.97 -8.33
CA ALA A 154 -7.84 6.31 -7.88
C ALA A 154 -8.03 5.48 -6.61
N LYS A 155 -7.25 4.41 -6.52
CA LYS A 155 -7.10 3.56 -5.33
C LYS A 155 -5.63 3.58 -4.94
N VAL A 156 -5.30 4.34 -3.91
CA VAL A 156 -3.91 4.60 -3.52
C VAL A 156 -3.74 4.42 -2.02
N ALA A 157 -2.69 3.71 -1.62
CA ALA A 157 -2.16 3.73 -0.26
C ALA A 157 -0.76 4.34 -0.28
N VAL A 158 -0.45 5.20 0.69
CA VAL A 158 0.84 5.86 0.80
C VAL A 158 1.41 5.61 2.19
N MET A 159 2.46 4.81 2.27
CA MET A 159 3.30 4.69 3.45
C MET A 159 4.38 5.76 3.40
N CYS A 160 4.28 6.74 4.29
CA CYS A 160 5.22 7.85 4.35
C CYS A 160 6.58 7.47 4.98
N PHE A 161 6.78 6.20 5.31
CA PHE A 161 8.02 5.65 5.87
C PHE A 161 8.44 4.39 5.14
N SER A 162 9.74 4.08 5.24
CA SER A 162 10.30 2.83 4.72
C SER A 162 10.14 1.69 5.73
N LEU A 163 9.90 0.48 5.23
CA LEU A 163 9.97 -0.74 6.04
C LEU A 163 11.36 -0.93 6.68
N HIS A 164 12.43 -0.40 6.08
CA HIS A 164 13.79 -0.45 6.64
C HIS A 164 13.97 0.42 7.90
N TYR A 165 13.12 1.44 8.08
CA TYR A 165 13.18 2.38 9.20
C TYR A 165 12.01 2.23 10.16
N SER A 166 11.38 1.05 10.17
CA SER A 166 10.29 0.70 11.08
C SER A 166 10.44 -0.73 11.58
N ASN A 167 9.73 -1.07 12.66
CA ASN A 167 9.61 -2.45 13.12
C ASN A 167 8.47 -3.22 12.43
N LEU A 168 7.68 -2.56 11.58
CA LEU A 168 6.48 -3.13 10.94
C LEU A 168 6.73 -4.50 10.28
N PRO A 169 7.85 -4.73 9.54
CA PRO A 169 8.08 -6.03 8.91
C PRO A 169 8.18 -7.21 9.87
N THR A 170 8.48 -6.96 11.14
CA THR A 170 8.64 -8.00 12.17
C THR A 170 7.37 -8.23 12.99
N LEU A 171 6.32 -7.46 12.72
CA LEU A 171 5.05 -7.50 13.43
C LEU A 171 3.99 -8.25 12.60
N ILE A 172 3.04 -8.87 13.31
CA ILE A 172 1.87 -9.49 12.67
C ILE A 172 0.97 -8.46 11.97
N GLU A 173 1.06 -7.22 12.36
CA GLU A 173 0.36 -6.09 11.77
C GLU A 173 0.65 -5.95 10.27
N PHE A 174 1.87 -6.25 9.81
CA PHE A 174 2.23 -6.10 8.41
C PHE A 174 1.42 -7.04 7.49
N PRO A 175 1.44 -8.36 7.67
CA PRO A 175 0.61 -9.25 6.85
C PRO A 175 -0.90 -8.99 7.01
N LEU A 176 -1.37 -8.60 8.20
CA LEU A 176 -2.78 -8.24 8.41
C LEU A 176 -3.16 -6.97 7.63
N MET A 177 -2.34 -5.93 7.69
CA MET A 177 -2.58 -4.69 6.92
C MET A 177 -2.54 -4.96 5.41
N MET A 178 -1.60 -5.77 4.92
CA MET A 178 -1.54 -6.14 3.51
C MET A 178 -2.77 -6.93 3.07
N TYR A 179 -3.21 -7.90 3.88
CA TYR A 179 -4.46 -8.63 3.65
C TYR A 179 -5.66 -7.67 3.60
N ASN A 180 -5.79 -6.80 4.60
CA ASN A 180 -6.88 -5.84 4.70
C ASN A 180 -6.87 -4.83 3.54
N MET A 181 -5.70 -4.41 3.05
CA MET A 181 -5.57 -3.57 1.85
C MET A 181 -6.10 -4.29 0.61
N LEU A 182 -5.75 -5.57 0.42
CA LEU A 182 -6.28 -6.35 -0.69
C LEU A 182 -7.81 -6.46 -0.61
N GLU A 183 -8.36 -6.76 0.58
CA GLU A 183 -9.81 -6.81 0.78
C GLU A 183 -10.51 -5.48 0.52
N TYR A 184 -9.90 -4.39 0.96
CA TYR A 184 -10.48 -3.05 0.86
C TYR A 184 -10.49 -2.53 -0.59
N PHE A 185 -9.40 -2.74 -1.31
CA PHE A 185 -9.25 -2.21 -2.66
C PHE A 185 -9.70 -3.20 -3.76
N ILE A 186 -9.50 -4.50 -3.53
CA ILE A 186 -9.77 -5.57 -4.48
C ILE A 186 -10.68 -6.61 -3.80
N PRO A 187 -11.92 -6.24 -3.44
CA PRO A 187 -12.82 -7.18 -2.80
C PRO A 187 -13.11 -8.36 -3.73
N ALA A 188 -13.29 -9.55 -3.14
CA ALA A 188 -13.62 -10.74 -3.92
C ALA A 188 -14.86 -10.50 -4.79
N THR A 189 -14.81 -11.00 -6.02
CA THR A 189 -15.87 -10.80 -7.02
C THR A 189 -17.22 -11.36 -6.56
N VAL A 190 -17.18 -12.45 -5.78
CA VAL A 190 -18.39 -13.09 -5.22
C VAL A 190 -18.20 -13.28 -3.72
N LYS A 191 -19.08 -12.73 -2.92
CA LYS A 191 -19.14 -12.98 -1.49
C LYS A 191 -20.02 -14.21 -1.22
N GLY A 192 -19.40 -15.35 -0.94
CA GLY A 192 -20.06 -16.62 -0.56
C GLY A 192 -19.89 -17.71 -1.61
N ASN A 193 -19.80 -18.94 -1.12
CA ASN A 193 -19.59 -20.15 -1.95
C ASN A 193 -20.90 -20.90 -2.24
N SER A 194 -22.03 -20.45 -1.68
CA SER A 194 -23.34 -21.03 -1.92
C SER A 194 -24.40 -19.93 -1.84
N PHE A 195 -25.39 -20.02 -2.71
CA PHE A 195 -26.51 -19.08 -2.79
C PHE A 195 -27.83 -19.89 -2.81
N GLU A 196 -28.83 -19.40 -2.10
CA GLU A 196 -30.17 -19.96 -2.19
C GLU A 196 -30.82 -19.58 -3.53
N THR A 197 -31.76 -20.39 -3.99
CA THR A 197 -32.55 -20.11 -5.19
C THR A 197 -33.25 -18.76 -5.04
N GLN A 198 -33.08 -17.86 -6.00
CA GLN A 198 -33.60 -16.49 -6.03
C GLN A 198 -32.88 -15.49 -5.09
N GLN A 199 -31.80 -15.86 -4.43
CA GLN A 199 -31.01 -14.92 -3.67
C GLN A 199 -30.33 -13.90 -4.61
N LYS A 200 -30.51 -12.60 -4.33
CA LYS A 200 -29.76 -11.53 -5.02
C LYS A 200 -28.36 -11.39 -4.44
N PHE A 201 -27.36 -11.34 -5.29
CA PHE A 201 -25.99 -11.07 -4.89
C PHE A 201 -25.37 -10.01 -5.80
N THR A 202 -24.39 -9.31 -5.26
CA THR A 202 -23.64 -8.29 -5.99
C THR A 202 -22.33 -8.88 -6.48
N LEU A 203 -22.08 -8.74 -7.78
CA LEU A 203 -20.80 -9.07 -8.40
C LEU A 203 -20.00 -7.77 -8.61
N ASN A 204 -18.76 -7.77 -8.15
CA ASN A 204 -17.80 -6.74 -8.52
C ASN A 204 -17.03 -7.25 -9.74
N CYS A 205 -17.31 -6.69 -10.91
CA CYS A 205 -16.69 -7.10 -12.17
C CYS A 205 -15.80 -6.00 -12.71
N ARG A 206 -14.67 -6.38 -13.28
CA ARG A 206 -13.88 -5.52 -14.16
C ARG A 206 -14.33 -5.78 -15.61
N GLY A 207 -14.76 -4.73 -16.31
CA GLY A 207 -15.16 -4.79 -17.72
C GLY A 207 -16.66 -4.74 -17.97
N ASP A 208 -17.03 -4.48 -19.23
CA ASP A 208 -18.40 -4.22 -19.67
C ASP A 208 -19.22 -5.47 -20.01
N LYS A 209 -18.66 -6.67 -19.87
CA LYS A 209 -19.31 -7.93 -20.21
C LYS A 209 -19.16 -8.97 -19.13
N LEU A 210 -20.28 -9.46 -18.64
CA LEU A 210 -20.36 -10.63 -17.77
C LEU A 210 -20.88 -11.80 -18.61
N SER A 211 -20.15 -12.91 -18.66
CA SER A 211 -20.63 -14.19 -19.18
C SER A 211 -21.06 -15.06 -18.00
N VAL A 212 -22.31 -15.46 -17.95
CA VAL A 212 -22.88 -16.40 -16.97
C VAL A 212 -23.11 -17.73 -17.64
#